data_3f59e9e6ca6b8770948cd85e3002b1ae
#
_entry.id   3f59e9e6ca6b8770948cd85e3002b1ae
#
_cell.length_a   1.000
_cell.length_b   1.000
_cell.length_c   1.000
_cell.angle_alpha   90.00
_cell.angle_beta   90.00
_cell.angle_gamma   90.00
#
_symmetry.space_group_name_H-M   'P 1'
#
loop_
_entity.id
_entity.type
_entity.pdbx_description
1 polymer ?
#
loop_
_entity_poly.entity_id
_entity_poly.type
_entity_poly.pdbx_seq_one_letter_code
_entity_poly.pdbx_strand_id
1 'polypeptide(L)'
;MCPSRRADGTLVFKLVFWGPSMGGKTTALAWVYEKEGLASGQLQSISDPTGRTLFFDRLVAKVSNVVFQVYTVAGQRRHKFQRQTVLKGTDALVFFWDSDQAQWNENIYSLKELLQMYGNKVLSSDIKIPPEVPLIVCANKRDLPNITGIDKIKDVLKAAKMPNTVIFETVAITGTNVKRAFVYAARECVLRHYQKLKSGEQVPPASPETEPTAPGP
;
A
#
# COMPACT_ATOMS: atom_id res chain seq x y z
N MET A 1 5.79 -13.53 4.92
CA MET A 1 5.97 -12.48 5.94
C MET A 1 4.94 -12.71 7.03
N CYS A 2 5.20 -12.23 8.24
CA CYS A 2 4.29 -12.42 9.37
C CYS A 2 4.03 -11.07 10.00
N PRO A 3 2.80 -10.81 10.45
CA PRO A 3 2.52 -9.62 11.22
C PRO A 3 3.42 -9.60 12.47
N SER A 4 3.82 -8.42 12.88
CA SER A 4 4.48 -8.27 14.16
C SER A 4 3.47 -8.48 15.29
N ARG A 5 3.95 -8.90 16.47
CA ARG A 5 3.10 -9.11 17.63
C ARG A 5 3.62 -8.22 18.78
N ARG A 6 2.74 -7.43 19.37
CA ARG A 6 3.05 -6.64 20.56
C ARG A 6 3.19 -7.53 21.79
N ALA A 7 3.76 -6.99 22.86
CA ALA A 7 3.92 -7.69 24.14
C ALA A 7 2.57 -8.17 24.73
N ASP A 8 1.49 -7.45 24.46
CA ASP A 8 0.12 -7.80 24.87
C ASP A 8 -0.55 -8.87 23.97
N GLY A 9 0.18 -9.40 22.99
CA GLY A 9 -0.32 -10.39 22.03
C GLY A 9 -1.07 -9.80 20.83
N THR A 10 -1.27 -8.49 20.76
CA THR A 10 -1.96 -7.82 19.63
C THR A 10 -1.19 -8.04 18.33
N LEU A 11 -1.90 -8.47 17.28
CA LEU A 11 -1.34 -8.59 15.94
C LEU A 11 -1.26 -7.22 15.27
N VAL A 12 -0.11 -6.93 14.67
CA VAL A 12 0.13 -5.68 13.95
C VAL A 12 0.49 -5.99 12.52
N PHE A 13 -0.33 -5.54 11.57
CA PHE A 13 -0.12 -5.68 10.14
C PHE A 13 0.36 -4.37 9.52
N LYS A 14 1.23 -4.48 8.54
CA LYS A 14 1.76 -3.35 7.77
C LYS A 14 1.10 -3.28 6.40
N LEU A 15 0.38 -2.19 6.15
CA LEU A 15 -0.19 -1.86 4.85
C LEU A 15 0.63 -0.74 4.20
N VAL A 16 0.93 -0.87 2.92
CA VAL A 16 1.68 0.17 2.19
C VAL A 16 0.85 0.67 1.00
N PHE A 17 0.62 1.99 0.97
CA PHE A 17 0.01 2.69 -0.16
C PHE A 17 1.12 3.10 -1.12
N TRP A 18 1.09 2.53 -2.32
CA TRP A 18 2.06 2.74 -3.38
C TRP A 18 1.42 3.44 -4.59
N GLY A 19 2.22 4.02 -5.46
CA GLY A 19 1.73 4.66 -6.69
C GLY A 19 2.53 5.93 -7.04
N PRO A 20 2.23 6.55 -8.20
CA PRO A 20 2.93 7.73 -8.67
C PRO A 20 2.79 8.92 -7.72
N SER A 21 3.63 9.94 -7.93
CA SER A 21 3.48 11.22 -7.24
C SER A 21 2.10 11.82 -7.53
N MET A 22 1.48 12.45 -6.53
CA MET A 22 0.15 13.06 -6.64
C MET A 22 -0.99 12.07 -7.00
N GLY A 23 -0.78 10.76 -6.95
CA GLY A 23 -1.80 9.74 -7.22
C GLY A 23 -2.91 9.63 -6.16
N GLY A 24 -2.87 10.43 -5.08
CA GLY A 24 -3.92 10.51 -4.06
C GLY A 24 -3.71 9.62 -2.82
N LYS A 25 -2.52 9.05 -2.63
CA LYS A 25 -2.18 8.19 -1.47
C LYS A 25 -2.38 8.90 -0.13
N THR A 26 -1.75 10.07 0.05
CA THR A 26 -1.87 10.88 1.26
C THR A 26 -3.31 11.34 1.49
N THR A 27 -4.00 11.76 0.43
CA THR A 27 -5.42 12.18 0.51
C THR A 27 -6.30 11.03 0.98
N ALA A 28 -6.10 9.82 0.44
CA ALA A 28 -6.86 8.64 0.86
C ALA A 28 -6.55 8.26 2.32
N LEU A 29 -5.28 8.37 2.74
CA LEU A 29 -4.90 8.11 4.12
C LEU A 29 -5.51 9.13 5.09
N ALA A 30 -5.49 10.42 4.73
CA ALA A 30 -6.14 11.48 5.50
C ALA A 30 -7.66 11.24 5.62
N TRP A 31 -8.31 10.81 4.54
CA TRP A 31 -9.73 10.45 4.59
C TRP A 31 -10.01 9.34 5.60
N VAL A 32 -9.21 8.26 5.59
CA VAL A 32 -9.35 7.15 6.56
C VAL A 32 -9.13 7.66 7.99
N TYR A 33 -8.19 8.59 8.17
CA TYR A 33 -7.92 9.19 9.47
C TYR A 33 -9.08 10.05 9.98
N GLU A 34 -9.55 11.00 9.16
CA GLU A 34 -10.47 12.06 9.61
C GLU A 34 -11.93 11.62 9.67
N LYS A 35 -12.37 10.77 8.74
CA LYS A 35 -13.79 10.49 8.51
C LYS A 35 -14.25 9.14 9.01
N GLU A 36 -13.34 8.17 9.17
CA GLU A 36 -13.76 6.81 9.48
C GLU A 36 -13.58 6.43 10.96
N GLY A 37 -12.95 7.28 11.75
CA GLY A 37 -12.74 7.04 13.18
C GLY A 37 -11.92 5.77 13.48
N LEU A 38 -11.23 5.22 12.48
CA LEU A 38 -10.44 4.00 12.62
C LEU A 38 -9.04 4.26 13.18
N ALA A 39 -8.62 5.54 13.18
CA ALA A 39 -7.30 5.91 13.64
C ALA A 39 -7.15 5.83 15.16
N SER A 40 -6.06 5.21 15.59
CA SER A 40 -5.62 5.25 16.98
C SER A 40 -4.26 5.97 17.05
N GLY A 41 -4.28 7.31 17.10
CA GLY A 41 -3.07 8.14 17.11
C GLY A 41 -3.10 9.26 16.08
N GLN A 42 -2.00 9.99 15.96
CA GLN A 42 -1.88 11.10 15.02
C GLN A 42 -1.39 10.61 13.66
N LEU A 43 -1.88 11.24 12.60
CA LEU A 43 -1.31 11.11 11.26
C LEU A 43 0.05 11.82 11.23
N GLN A 44 1.11 11.05 10.97
CA GLN A 44 2.45 11.58 10.81
C GLN A 44 2.73 11.80 9.33
N SER A 45 2.97 13.03 8.91
CA SER A 45 3.28 13.39 7.53
C SER A 45 4.41 14.40 7.47
N ILE A 46 5.31 14.22 6.51
CA ILE A 46 6.36 15.20 6.17
C ILE A 46 6.21 15.52 4.69
N SER A 47 5.71 16.73 4.40
CA SER A 47 5.44 17.20 3.03
C SER A 47 6.26 18.44 2.69
N ASP A 48 6.52 18.64 1.38
CA ASP A 48 7.07 19.88 0.86
C ASP A 48 5.97 20.98 0.74
N PRO A 49 6.36 22.24 0.44
CA PRO A 49 5.39 23.34 0.27
C PRO A 49 4.35 23.11 -0.83
N THR A 50 4.58 22.17 -1.75
CA THR A 50 3.64 21.80 -2.82
C THR A 50 2.68 20.67 -2.41
N GLY A 51 2.72 20.23 -1.14
CA GLY A 51 1.89 19.14 -0.63
C GLY A 51 2.35 17.73 -1.04
N ARG A 52 3.59 17.60 -1.54
CA ARG A 52 4.15 16.29 -1.89
C ARG A 52 4.84 15.66 -0.68
N THR A 53 4.52 14.42 -0.39
CA THR A 53 5.17 13.65 0.67
C THR A 53 6.68 13.54 0.40
N LEU A 54 7.49 14.02 1.35
CA LEU A 54 8.96 13.99 1.24
C LEU A 54 9.52 12.62 1.61
N PHE A 55 8.90 11.96 2.58
CA PHE A 55 9.39 10.70 3.09
C PHE A 55 8.32 9.61 3.07
N PHE A 56 7.42 9.61 4.01
CA PHE A 56 6.23 8.76 4.08
C PHE A 56 5.19 9.40 5.03
N ASP A 57 3.92 9.06 4.84
CA ASP A 57 2.90 9.30 5.85
C ASP A 57 2.65 8.00 6.60
N ARG A 58 2.38 8.07 7.88
CA ARG A 58 2.08 6.92 8.73
C ARG A 58 0.79 7.15 9.52
N LEU A 59 -0.05 6.14 9.51
CA LEU A 59 -1.26 6.08 10.31
C LEU A 59 -1.32 4.74 11.04
N VAL A 60 -1.76 4.77 12.29
CA VAL A 60 -2.12 3.56 13.05
C VAL A 60 -3.64 3.47 13.10
N ALA A 61 -4.19 2.40 12.53
CA ALA A 61 -5.63 2.13 12.57
C ALA A 61 -5.88 0.85 13.38
N LYS A 62 -6.91 0.87 14.24
CA LYS A 62 -7.34 -0.29 15.01
C LYS A 62 -8.69 -0.77 14.49
N VAL A 63 -8.74 -2.05 14.12
CA VAL A 63 -9.99 -2.72 13.70
C VAL A 63 -10.14 -3.96 14.57
N SER A 64 -11.12 -3.96 15.47
CA SER A 64 -11.27 -5.03 16.48
C SER A 64 -9.98 -5.18 17.31
N ASN A 65 -9.45 -6.39 17.44
CA ASN A 65 -8.21 -6.71 18.19
C ASN A 65 -6.95 -6.72 17.29
N VAL A 66 -7.03 -6.10 16.12
CA VAL A 66 -5.93 -6.05 15.16
C VAL A 66 -5.54 -4.60 14.91
N VAL A 67 -4.26 -4.34 14.87
CA VAL A 67 -3.68 -3.03 14.56
C VAL A 67 -3.09 -3.06 13.15
N PHE A 68 -3.36 -2.01 12.39
CA PHE A 68 -2.80 -1.79 11.07
C PHE A 68 -1.91 -0.55 11.10
N GLN A 69 -0.65 -0.72 10.76
CA GLN A 69 0.25 0.39 10.46
C GLN A 69 0.18 0.66 8.96
N VAL A 70 -0.39 1.79 8.59
CA VAL A 70 -0.56 2.18 7.19
C VAL A 70 0.49 3.22 6.83
N TYR A 71 1.25 2.95 5.79
CA TYR A 71 2.29 3.84 5.29
C TYR A 71 1.97 4.26 3.86
N THR A 72 2.13 5.55 3.55
CA THR A 72 2.27 5.99 2.16
C THR A 72 3.73 6.11 1.81
N VAL A 73 4.06 6.04 0.53
CA VAL A 73 5.42 6.29 0.06
C VAL A 73 5.47 7.57 -0.77
N ALA A 74 6.59 8.30 -0.66
CA ALA A 74 6.87 9.40 -1.55
C ALA A 74 6.91 8.92 -3.01
N GLY A 75 6.01 9.43 -3.86
CA GLY A 75 5.89 8.98 -5.25
C GLY A 75 6.96 9.53 -6.19
N GLN A 76 7.78 10.50 -5.75
CA GLN A 76 8.84 11.09 -6.58
C GLN A 76 9.99 10.10 -6.81
N ARG A 77 10.54 10.07 -8.03
CA ARG A 77 11.58 9.10 -8.44
C ARG A 77 12.83 9.12 -7.57
N ARG A 78 13.24 10.30 -7.06
CA ARG A 78 14.42 10.50 -6.21
C ARG A 78 14.38 9.71 -4.88
N HIS A 79 13.21 9.33 -4.40
CA HIS A 79 13.03 8.66 -3.10
C HIS A 79 13.01 7.12 -3.18
N LYS A 80 13.70 6.53 -4.14
CA LYS A 80 13.70 5.07 -4.36
C LYS A 80 14.16 4.27 -3.13
N PHE A 81 15.23 4.70 -2.46
CA PHE A 81 15.76 3.99 -1.28
C PHE A 81 14.79 4.01 -0.10
N GLN A 82 14.14 5.16 0.14
CA GLN A 82 13.14 5.29 1.18
C GLN A 82 11.95 4.34 0.92
N ARG A 83 11.48 4.28 -0.33
CA ARG A 83 10.42 3.35 -0.72
C ARG A 83 10.79 1.90 -0.48
N GLN A 84 12.02 1.50 -0.77
CA GLN A 84 12.50 0.14 -0.52
C GLN A 84 12.49 -0.20 0.96
N THR A 85 12.87 0.73 1.83
CA THR A 85 12.82 0.57 3.28
C THR A 85 11.37 0.41 3.78
N VAL A 86 10.44 1.22 3.26
CA VAL A 86 9.03 1.12 3.62
C VAL A 86 8.42 -0.19 3.16
N LEU A 87 8.85 -0.77 2.04
CA LEU A 87 8.33 -2.06 1.56
C LEU A 87 8.74 -3.28 2.42
N LYS A 88 9.80 -3.19 3.20
CA LYS A 88 10.22 -4.31 4.06
C LYS A 88 9.13 -4.63 5.08
N GLY A 89 8.76 -5.90 5.17
CA GLY A 89 7.75 -6.36 6.12
C GLY A 89 6.31 -5.97 5.77
N THR A 90 6.02 -5.62 4.52
CA THR A 90 4.66 -5.30 4.07
C THR A 90 3.78 -6.55 4.06
N ASP A 91 2.60 -6.47 4.68
CA ASP A 91 1.59 -7.53 4.70
C ASP A 91 0.50 -7.36 3.64
N ALA A 92 0.23 -6.12 3.20
CA ALA A 92 -0.64 -5.83 2.07
C ALA A 92 -0.23 -4.56 1.32
N LEU A 93 -0.48 -4.53 0.02
CA LEU A 93 -0.20 -3.40 -0.88
C LEU A 93 -1.49 -2.82 -1.44
N VAL A 94 -1.62 -1.50 -1.41
CA VAL A 94 -2.66 -0.77 -2.12
C VAL A 94 -2.00 0.16 -3.13
N PHE A 95 -2.13 -0.17 -4.41
CA PHE A 95 -1.57 0.64 -5.49
C PHE A 95 -2.60 1.69 -5.93
N PHE A 96 -2.27 2.94 -5.77
CA PHE A 96 -3.06 4.06 -6.26
C PHE A 96 -2.68 4.37 -7.71
N TRP A 97 -3.52 3.94 -8.64
CA TRP A 97 -3.43 4.29 -10.04
C TRP A 97 -4.10 5.64 -10.26
N ASP A 98 -3.35 6.62 -10.74
CA ASP A 98 -3.93 7.90 -11.14
C ASP A 98 -4.70 7.71 -12.45
N SER A 99 -6.02 7.90 -12.42
CA SER A 99 -6.86 7.64 -13.61
C SER A 99 -6.71 8.68 -14.70
N ASP A 100 -6.11 9.84 -14.45
CA ASP A 100 -5.82 10.81 -15.51
C ASP A 100 -4.97 10.15 -16.60
N GLN A 101 -5.45 10.24 -17.85
CA GLN A 101 -4.74 9.66 -19.01
C GLN A 101 -3.33 10.23 -19.16
N ALA A 102 -3.08 11.48 -18.79
CA ALA A 102 -1.77 12.11 -18.82
C ALA A 102 -0.78 11.45 -17.86
N GLN A 103 -1.26 10.75 -16.83
CA GLN A 103 -0.44 10.04 -15.83
C GLN A 103 -0.13 8.58 -16.19
N TRP A 104 -0.51 8.14 -17.40
CA TRP A 104 -0.30 6.76 -17.83
C TRP A 104 1.13 6.27 -17.61
N ASN A 105 2.11 7.02 -18.12
CA ASN A 105 3.53 6.64 -18.05
C ASN A 105 4.06 6.60 -16.60
N GLU A 106 3.59 7.50 -15.75
CA GLU A 106 3.99 7.53 -14.33
C GLU A 106 3.38 6.35 -13.55
N ASN A 107 2.16 5.94 -13.89
CA ASN A 107 1.55 4.73 -13.34
C ASN A 107 2.36 3.48 -13.71
N ILE A 108 2.68 3.33 -15.00
CA ILE A 108 3.46 2.20 -15.52
C ILE A 108 4.85 2.17 -14.88
N TYR A 109 5.51 3.33 -14.78
CA TYR A 109 6.81 3.44 -14.12
C TYR A 109 6.73 2.99 -12.65
N SER A 110 5.75 3.51 -11.91
CA SER A 110 5.57 3.21 -10.48
C SER A 110 5.25 1.73 -10.23
N LEU A 111 4.44 1.11 -11.11
CA LEU A 111 4.14 -0.32 -11.03
C LEU A 111 5.37 -1.18 -11.33
N LYS A 112 6.11 -0.85 -12.39
CA LYS A 112 7.37 -1.56 -12.72
C LYS A 112 8.39 -1.46 -11.58
N GLU A 113 8.54 -0.28 -10.98
CA GLU A 113 9.44 -0.08 -9.84
C GLU A 113 9.02 -0.95 -8.64
N LEU A 114 7.73 -0.99 -8.30
CA LEU A 114 7.20 -1.86 -7.25
C LEU A 114 7.57 -3.32 -7.51
N LEU A 115 7.31 -3.81 -8.71
CA LEU A 115 7.61 -5.19 -9.09
C LEU A 115 9.11 -5.49 -9.01
N GLN A 116 9.95 -4.58 -9.50
CA GLN A 116 11.42 -4.73 -9.43
C GLN A 116 11.92 -4.80 -7.98
N MET A 117 11.34 -4.02 -7.07
CA MET A 117 11.74 -4.04 -5.66
C MET A 117 11.41 -5.36 -4.95
N TYR A 118 10.35 -6.05 -5.37
CA TYR A 118 10.05 -7.39 -4.88
C TYR A 118 10.87 -8.48 -5.59
N GLY A 119 11.27 -8.24 -6.84
CA GLY A 119 12.01 -9.19 -7.67
C GLY A 119 13.53 -9.23 -7.45
N ASN A 120 14.08 -8.47 -6.51
CA ASN A 120 15.54 -8.33 -6.28
C ASN A 120 16.26 -9.57 -5.75
N LYS A 121 15.71 -10.77 -5.92
CA LYS A 121 16.49 -12.00 -5.93
C LYS A 121 17.02 -12.19 -7.36
N VAL A 122 18.20 -11.67 -7.59
CA VAL A 122 19.04 -11.85 -8.78
C VAL A 122 18.91 -13.30 -9.27
N LEU A 123 18.34 -13.54 -10.46
CA LEU A 123 18.33 -14.80 -11.22
C LEU A 123 16.98 -15.50 -11.46
N SER A 124 15.82 -14.97 -11.11
CA SER A 124 14.59 -15.56 -11.64
C SER A 124 13.88 -14.60 -12.59
N SER A 125 13.52 -15.09 -13.77
CA SER A 125 12.66 -14.40 -14.76
C SER A 125 11.27 -14.08 -14.24
N ASP A 126 10.93 -14.46 -13.02
CA ASP A 126 9.65 -14.29 -12.38
C ASP A 126 9.70 -13.20 -11.29
N ILE A 127 9.59 -11.95 -11.74
CA ILE A 127 9.39 -10.80 -10.87
C ILE A 127 7.93 -10.81 -10.41
N LYS A 128 7.67 -11.29 -9.18
CA LYS A 128 6.32 -11.35 -8.62
C LYS A 128 6.31 -10.78 -7.21
N ILE A 129 5.25 -10.02 -6.91
CA ILE A 129 4.88 -9.78 -5.51
C ILE A 129 4.62 -11.14 -4.88
N PRO A 130 5.18 -11.43 -3.68
CA PRO A 130 4.95 -12.71 -3.03
C PRO A 130 3.45 -13.01 -2.95
N PRO A 131 3.00 -14.25 -3.25
CA PRO A 131 1.58 -14.60 -3.28
C PRO A 131 0.86 -14.31 -1.96
N GLU A 132 1.61 -14.29 -0.87
CA GLU A 132 1.11 -13.97 0.46
C GLU A 132 0.85 -12.48 0.69
N VAL A 133 1.38 -11.58 -0.15
CA VAL A 133 1.14 -10.14 -0.05
C VAL A 133 0.03 -9.77 -1.05
N PRO A 134 -1.21 -9.53 -0.60
CA PRO A 134 -2.27 -9.11 -1.50
C PRO A 134 -1.95 -7.73 -2.09
N LEU A 135 -2.11 -7.62 -3.42
CA LEU A 135 -2.11 -6.34 -4.12
C LEU A 135 -3.55 -5.95 -4.45
N ILE A 136 -3.92 -4.77 -4.05
CA ILE A 136 -5.18 -4.12 -4.39
C ILE A 136 -4.87 -2.88 -5.22
N VAL A 137 -5.63 -2.60 -6.27
CA VAL A 137 -5.50 -1.38 -7.07
C VAL A 137 -6.67 -0.45 -6.78
N CYS A 138 -6.38 0.78 -6.41
CA CYS A 138 -7.32 1.88 -6.41
C CYS A 138 -7.14 2.68 -7.71
N ALA A 139 -8.04 2.49 -8.69
CA ALA A 139 -8.13 3.38 -9.83
C ALA A 139 -8.72 4.70 -9.31
N ASN A 140 -7.84 5.61 -8.91
CA ASN A 140 -8.20 6.85 -8.21
C ASN A 140 -8.44 8.01 -9.17
N LYS A 141 -9.09 9.07 -8.69
CA LYS A 141 -9.49 10.26 -9.44
C LYS A 141 -10.49 9.93 -10.56
N ARG A 142 -11.48 9.06 -10.23
CA ARG A 142 -12.54 8.70 -11.19
C ARG A 142 -13.54 9.84 -11.47
N ASP A 143 -13.39 10.94 -10.77
CA ASP A 143 -14.12 12.20 -10.94
C ASP A 143 -13.60 13.07 -12.10
N LEU A 144 -12.42 12.77 -12.65
CA LEU A 144 -11.84 13.52 -13.76
C LEU A 144 -12.52 13.18 -15.10
N PRO A 145 -12.56 14.13 -16.05
CA PRO A 145 -13.24 13.92 -17.34
C PRO A 145 -12.47 12.97 -18.28
N ASN A 146 -11.13 13.01 -18.27
CA ASN A 146 -10.29 12.24 -19.19
C ASN A 146 -9.57 11.12 -18.44
N ILE A 147 -10.27 10.01 -18.21
CA ILE A 147 -9.77 8.92 -17.41
C ILE A 147 -9.43 7.67 -18.22
N THR A 148 -8.42 6.95 -17.75
CA THR A 148 -8.08 5.62 -18.24
C THR A 148 -9.21 4.63 -17.93
N GLY A 149 -9.66 3.89 -18.92
CA GLY A 149 -10.64 2.81 -18.75
C GLY A 149 -10.10 1.67 -17.87
N ILE A 150 -10.99 1.07 -17.09
CA ILE A 150 -10.61 -0.03 -16.17
C ILE A 150 -10.03 -1.22 -16.92
N ASP A 151 -10.52 -1.52 -18.14
CA ASP A 151 -10.03 -2.65 -18.91
C ASP A 151 -8.57 -2.48 -19.35
N LYS A 152 -8.16 -1.25 -19.69
CA LYS A 152 -6.73 -0.97 -19.93
C LYS A 152 -5.86 -1.22 -18.71
N ILE A 153 -6.35 -0.91 -17.49
CA ILE A 153 -5.64 -1.20 -16.24
C ILE A 153 -5.55 -2.72 -16.03
N LYS A 154 -6.65 -3.46 -16.27
CA LYS A 154 -6.66 -4.93 -16.20
C LYS A 154 -5.66 -5.56 -17.18
N ASP A 155 -5.58 -5.04 -18.41
CA ASP A 155 -4.62 -5.54 -19.40
C ASP A 155 -3.17 -5.36 -18.92
N VAL A 156 -2.84 -4.21 -18.31
CA VAL A 156 -1.52 -3.99 -17.69
C VAL A 156 -1.26 -5.00 -16.57
N LEU A 157 -2.23 -5.22 -15.68
CA LEU A 157 -2.09 -6.18 -14.59
C LEU A 157 -1.96 -7.62 -15.10
N LYS A 158 -2.70 -7.97 -16.15
CA LYS A 158 -2.57 -9.27 -16.82
C LYS A 158 -1.17 -9.45 -17.45
N ALA A 159 -0.67 -8.43 -18.16
CA ALA A 159 0.68 -8.43 -18.72
C ALA A 159 1.75 -8.53 -17.61
N ALA A 160 1.50 -7.96 -16.45
CA ALA A 160 2.33 -8.08 -15.26
C ALA A 160 2.15 -9.41 -14.49
N LYS A 161 1.43 -10.39 -15.06
CA LYS A 161 1.12 -11.71 -14.46
C LYS A 161 0.33 -11.62 -13.15
N MET A 162 -0.53 -10.59 -13.00
CA MET A 162 -1.38 -10.36 -11.84
C MET A 162 -2.87 -10.21 -12.23
N PRO A 163 -3.45 -11.20 -12.96
CA PRO A 163 -4.81 -11.05 -13.54
C PRO A 163 -5.92 -11.00 -12.49
N ASN A 164 -5.67 -11.55 -11.29
CA ASN A 164 -6.66 -11.64 -10.22
C ASN A 164 -6.59 -10.47 -9.23
N THR A 165 -5.87 -9.40 -9.57
CA THR A 165 -5.80 -8.20 -8.73
C THR A 165 -7.16 -7.50 -8.67
N VAL A 166 -7.65 -7.25 -7.46
CA VAL A 166 -8.91 -6.54 -7.25
C VAL A 166 -8.71 -5.05 -7.49
N ILE A 167 -9.62 -4.45 -8.27
CA ILE A 167 -9.59 -3.01 -8.59
C ILE A 167 -10.81 -2.35 -7.95
N PHE A 168 -10.58 -1.26 -7.23
CA PHE A 168 -11.60 -0.34 -6.74
C PHE A 168 -11.52 0.96 -7.53
N GLU A 169 -12.64 1.43 -8.03
CA GLU A 169 -12.77 2.77 -8.57
C GLU A 169 -12.95 3.74 -7.41
N THR A 170 -12.01 4.66 -7.23
CA THR A 170 -11.96 5.53 -6.05
C THR A 170 -11.88 7.02 -6.41
N VAL A 171 -12.39 7.84 -5.50
CA VAL A 171 -12.19 9.29 -5.50
C VAL A 171 -11.72 9.69 -4.11
N ALA A 172 -10.41 9.87 -3.94
CA ALA A 172 -9.80 10.08 -2.63
C ALA A 172 -10.25 11.38 -1.95
N ILE A 173 -10.53 12.43 -2.71
CA ILE A 173 -11.00 13.72 -2.18
C ILE A 173 -12.40 13.64 -1.56
N THR A 174 -13.27 12.76 -2.05
CA THR A 174 -14.62 12.54 -1.52
C THR A 174 -14.72 11.30 -0.64
N GLY A 175 -13.65 10.47 -0.61
CA GLY A 175 -13.63 9.18 0.09
C GLY A 175 -14.37 8.06 -0.62
N THR A 176 -14.89 8.29 -1.83
CA THR A 176 -15.63 7.28 -2.58
C THR A 176 -14.80 6.01 -2.70
N ASN A 177 -15.32 4.90 -2.20
CA ASN A 177 -14.71 3.58 -2.13
C ASN A 177 -13.33 3.47 -1.41
N VAL A 178 -12.79 4.55 -0.83
CA VAL A 178 -11.51 4.53 -0.11
C VAL A 178 -11.59 3.59 1.09
N LYS A 179 -12.62 3.70 1.93
CA LYS A 179 -12.87 2.79 3.05
C LYS A 179 -12.99 1.34 2.58
N ARG A 180 -13.74 1.09 1.52
CA ARG A 180 -13.94 -0.28 0.99
C ARG A 180 -12.62 -0.92 0.58
N ALA A 181 -11.78 -0.19 -0.14
CA ALA A 181 -10.46 -0.65 -0.55
C ALA A 181 -9.55 -0.93 0.65
N PHE A 182 -9.53 -0.02 1.65
CA PHE A 182 -8.77 -0.19 2.88
C PHE A 182 -9.21 -1.42 3.67
N VAL A 183 -10.52 -1.56 3.94
CA VAL A 183 -11.07 -2.69 4.69
C VAL A 183 -10.84 -4.01 3.95
N TYR A 184 -10.95 -4.02 2.62
CA TYR A 184 -10.65 -5.19 1.82
C TYR A 184 -9.17 -5.59 1.95
N ALA A 185 -8.23 -4.65 1.84
CA ALA A 185 -6.80 -4.91 2.02
C ALA A 185 -6.50 -5.44 3.42
N ALA A 186 -7.07 -4.83 4.45
CA ALA A 186 -6.94 -5.24 5.84
C ALA A 186 -7.45 -6.67 6.07
N ARG A 187 -8.62 -7.00 5.51
CA ARG A 187 -9.21 -8.34 5.57
C ARG A 187 -8.34 -9.38 4.88
N GLU A 188 -7.86 -9.08 3.68
CA GLU A 188 -7.06 -10.03 2.89
C GLU A 188 -5.75 -10.40 3.58
N CYS A 189 -5.04 -9.45 4.18
CA CYS A 189 -3.80 -9.76 4.89
C CYS A 189 -4.07 -10.61 6.16
N VAL A 190 -5.14 -10.35 6.89
CA VAL A 190 -5.54 -11.15 8.05
C VAL A 190 -5.90 -12.57 7.63
N LEU A 191 -6.73 -12.73 6.59
CA LEU A 191 -7.14 -14.04 6.08
C LEU A 191 -5.94 -14.89 5.64
N ARG A 192 -5.01 -14.30 4.89
CA ARG A 192 -3.81 -14.99 4.42
C ARG A 192 -2.89 -15.38 5.58
N HIS A 193 -2.79 -14.55 6.61
CA HIS A 193 -2.05 -14.90 7.83
C HIS A 193 -2.64 -16.15 8.50
N TYR A 194 -3.96 -16.20 8.71
CA TYR A 194 -4.61 -17.37 9.31
C TYR A 194 -4.55 -18.61 8.43
N GLN A 195 -4.60 -18.47 7.11
CA GLN A 195 -4.41 -19.60 6.19
C GLN A 195 -3.03 -20.23 6.34
N LYS A 196 -1.97 -19.40 6.45
CA LYS A 196 -0.61 -19.88 6.70
C LYS A 196 -0.48 -20.61 8.04
N LEU A 197 -1.10 -20.09 9.10
CA LEU A 197 -1.09 -20.78 10.40
C LEU A 197 -1.76 -22.15 10.31
N LYS A 198 -2.82 -22.30 9.52
CA LYS A 198 -3.53 -23.58 9.33
C LYS A 198 -2.75 -24.58 8.46
N SER A 199 -1.96 -24.10 7.49
CA SER A 199 -1.14 -24.97 6.63
C SER A 199 0.12 -25.51 7.30
N GLY A 200 0.38 -25.13 8.56
CA GLY A 200 1.55 -25.60 9.32
C GLY A 200 2.89 -25.00 8.86
N GLU A 201 2.87 -24.00 7.95
CA GLU A 201 4.06 -23.24 7.62
C GLU A 201 4.55 -22.53 8.88
N GLN A 202 5.81 -22.79 9.29
CA GLN A 202 6.44 -22.12 10.43
C GLN A 202 6.40 -20.62 10.20
N VAL A 203 5.57 -19.95 10.99
CA VAL A 203 5.54 -18.49 11.08
C VAL A 203 6.81 -18.08 11.83
N PRO A 204 7.80 -17.42 11.20
CA PRO A 204 8.98 -16.96 11.91
C PRO A 204 8.56 -16.11 13.11
N PRO A 205 9.30 -16.15 14.22
CA PRO A 205 9.00 -15.32 15.37
C PRO A 205 8.91 -13.85 14.94
N ALA A 206 7.93 -13.14 15.47
CA ALA A 206 7.72 -11.72 15.18
C ALA A 206 9.01 -10.95 15.42
N SER A 207 9.49 -10.23 14.41
CA SER A 207 10.58 -9.29 14.61
C SER A 207 10.10 -8.20 15.57
N PRO A 208 10.90 -7.81 16.59
CA PRO A 208 10.54 -6.67 17.43
C PRO A 208 10.31 -5.44 16.54
N GLU A 209 9.32 -4.64 16.89
CA GLU A 209 8.99 -3.40 16.18
C GLU A 209 10.23 -2.49 16.14
N THR A 210 11.00 -2.54 15.07
CA THR A 210 11.97 -1.48 14.79
C THR A 210 11.17 -0.33 14.19
N GLU A 211 10.84 0.66 14.99
CA GLU A 211 10.36 1.93 14.46
C GLU A 211 11.43 2.45 13.48
N PRO A 212 11.04 2.81 12.25
CA PRO A 212 11.95 3.54 11.39
C PRO A 212 12.20 4.90 12.06
N THR A 213 13.37 5.04 12.68
CA THR A 213 13.84 6.32 13.21
C THR A 213 13.88 7.31 12.06
N ALA A 214 13.18 8.42 12.20
CA ALA A 214 13.36 9.55 11.31
C ALA A 214 14.86 9.93 11.34
N PRO A 215 15.51 10.22 10.21
CA PRO A 215 16.85 10.77 10.23
C PRO A 215 16.79 12.06 11.05
N GLY A 216 17.66 12.18 12.03
CA GLY A 216 17.83 13.39 12.81
C GLY A 216 18.12 14.60 11.92
N PRO A 217 17.96 15.83 12.46
CA PRO A 217 18.05 17.08 11.72
C PRO A 217 19.39 17.26 11.02
#